data_e906f52073efa72eede430c4db10220a
#
_entry.id   e906f52073efa72eede430c4db10220a
#
_cell.length_a   1.000
_cell.length_b   1.000
_cell.length_c   1.000
_cell.angle_alpha   90.00
_cell.angle_beta   90.00
_cell.angle_gamma   90.00
#
_symmetry.space_group_name_H-M   'P 1'
#
loop_
_entity.id
_entity.type
_entity.pdbx_description
1 polymer ?
#
loop_
_entity_poly.entity_id
_entity_poly.type
_entity_poly.pdbx_seq_one_letter_code
_entity_poly.pdbx_strand_id
1 'polypeptide(L)'
;LMNHTKEKQFPFDTPGHHGGAFYNLTEEGKAFTRFYGNAMFAADMSDSGNDPGNPSSHEGAAGAAEKLAADTFGADRAWFILHGTSVSNRICCQALLSENDLVLLDRNNHKSVYQGALLQCGAIPVFLDSLRLKSGIISGIDRHSLNEKHLRKEAARLAPESKRKKRPYRLAIIQFATYDGFIADAKYIIMKLRNLCDYILFDSAWAGYEQFLSLTESLSPLTLALTDKDPGLLVTHSVHKQL
;
A
#
# COMPACT_ATOMS: atom_id res chain seq x y z
N LEU A 1 -12.60 -21.09 0.15
CA LEU A 1 -11.54 -21.79 -0.59
C LEU A 1 -11.38 -23.25 -0.11
N MET A 2 -11.05 -23.47 1.18
CA MET A 2 -10.86 -24.85 1.72
C MET A 2 -12.08 -25.77 1.53
N ASN A 3 -13.30 -25.27 1.60
CA ASN A 3 -14.48 -26.05 1.33
C ASN A 3 -14.62 -26.32 -0.16
N HIS A 4 -14.42 -25.32 -0.99
CA HIS A 4 -14.46 -25.45 -2.44
C HIS A 4 -13.47 -26.50 -2.97
N THR A 5 -12.22 -26.54 -2.47
CA THR A 5 -11.24 -27.55 -2.89
C THR A 5 -11.58 -28.98 -2.50
N LYS A 6 -12.56 -29.20 -1.57
CA LYS A 6 -13.05 -30.51 -1.18
C LYS A 6 -14.23 -30.97 -2.04
N GLU A 7 -14.90 -30.05 -2.73
CA GLU A 7 -16.01 -30.37 -3.61
C GLU A 7 -15.47 -30.89 -4.94
N LYS A 8 -16.02 -31.97 -5.44
CA LYS A 8 -15.66 -32.52 -6.74
C LYS A 8 -16.35 -31.69 -7.82
N GLN A 9 -15.76 -30.59 -8.18
CA GLN A 9 -16.24 -29.75 -9.27
C GLN A 9 -15.54 -30.11 -10.58
N PHE A 10 -16.25 -29.94 -11.68
CA PHE A 10 -15.73 -30.10 -13.04
C PHE A 10 -15.74 -28.72 -13.71
N PRO A 11 -14.66 -27.94 -13.57
CA PRO A 11 -14.59 -26.59 -14.15
C PRO A 11 -14.52 -26.68 -15.68
N PHE A 12 -15.33 -25.88 -16.36
CA PHE A 12 -15.31 -25.70 -17.82
C PHE A 12 -14.80 -24.32 -18.23
N ASP A 13 -14.27 -23.58 -17.30
CA ASP A 13 -13.71 -22.25 -17.43
C ASP A 13 -12.18 -22.24 -17.31
N THR A 14 -11.58 -21.09 -17.21
CA THR A 14 -10.15 -20.92 -16.89
C THR A 14 -9.90 -21.10 -15.41
N PRO A 15 -8.72 -21.56 -14.98
CA PRO A 15 -7.54 -21.88 -15.80
C PRO A 15 -7.64 -23.26 -16.49
N GLY A 16 -7.03 -23.38 -17.67
CA GLY A 16 -7.14 -24.55 -18.54
C GLY A 16 -6.58 -25.87 -17.99
N HIS A 17 -5.94 -25.86 -16.81
CA HIS A 17 -5.52 -27.10 -16.14
C HIS A 17 -6.69 -27.81 -15.39
N HIS A 18 -7.86 -27.18 -15.29
CA HIS A 18 -9.09 -27.74 -14.72
C HIS A 18 -8.86 -28.43 -13.36
N GLY A 19 -8.44 -27.64 -12.36
CA GLY A 19 -8.13 -28.15 -11.03
C GLY A 19 -6.94 -29.12 -10.98
N GLY A 20 -6.05 -29.06 -11.97
CA GLY A 20 -4.87 -29.91 -12.10
C GLY A 20 -5.09 -31.20 -12.92
N ALA A 21 -6.31 -31.46 -13.41
CA ALA A 21 -6.60 -32.66 -14.20
C ALA A 21 -5.73 -32.79 -15.45
N PHE A 22 -5.44 -31.69 -16.13
CA PHE A 22 -4.57 -31.65 -17.32
C PHE A 22 -3.16 -32.17 -17.05
N TYR A 23 -2.58 -31.86 -15.89
CA TYR A 23 -1.23 -32.30 -15.54
C TYR A 23 -1.13 -33.81 -15.35
N ASN A 24 -2.23 -34.50 -15.08
CA ASN A 24 -2.22 -35.97 -14.91
C ASN A 24 -2.09 -36.73 -16.24
N LEU A 25 -2.07 -36.04 -17.38
CA LEU A 25 -1.97 -36.67 -18.71
C LEU A 25 -0.55 -37.13 -19.06
N THR A 26 0.49 -36.57 -18.41
CA THR A 26 1.90 -36.91 -18.64
C THR A 26 2.63 -37.27 -17.35
N GLU A 27 3.76 -37.96 -17.46
CA GLU A 27 4.57 -38.29 -16.27
C GLU A 27 5.20 -37.07 -15.63
N GLU A 28 5.63 -36.09 -16.43
CA GLU A 28 6.15 -34.80 -15.97
C GLU A 28 5.07 -34.00 -15.23
N GLY A 29 3.88 -33.97 -15.78
CA GLY A 29 2.74 -33.31 -15.15
C GLY A 29 2.34 -33.95 -13.82
N LYS A 30 2.34 -35.30 -13.75
CA LYS A 30 2.15 -36.04 -12.49
C LYS A 30 3.25 -35.74 -11.47
N ALA A 31 4.51 -35.64 -11.92
CA ALA A 31 5.62 -35.25 -11.03
C ALA A 31 5.42 -33.83 -10.48
N PHE A 32 4.98 -32.91 -11.33
CA PHE A 32 4.65 -31.52 -10.96
C PHE A 32 3.51 -31.47 -9.93
N THR A 33 2.44 -32.20 -10.19
CA THR A 33 1.29 -32.29 -9.26
C THR A 33 1.68 -32.92 -7.92
N ARG A 34 2.51 -33.97 -7.93
CA ARG A 34 3.03 -34.57 -6.69
C ARG A 34 3.88 -33.59 -5.87
N PHE A 35 4.66 -32.74 -6.54
CA PHE A 35 5.52 -31.75 -5.86
C PHE A 35 4.70 -30.67 -5.17
N TYR A 36 3.72 -30.09 -5.86
CA TYR A 36 2.92 -28.99 -5.32
C TYR A 36 1.68 -29.44 -4.51
N GLY A 37 1.20 -30.63 -4.74
CA GLY A 37 -0.04 -31.16 -4.17
C GLY A 37 -1.30 -30.76 -4.94
N ASN A 38 -2.30 -31.64 -4.95
CA ASN A 38 -3.54 -31.42 -5.70
C ASN A 38 -4.35 -30.21 -5.20
N ALA A 39 -4.30 -29.90 -3.91
CA ALA A 39 -5.06 -28.81 -3.32
C ALA A 39 -4.65 -27.42 -3.88
N MET A 40 -3.39 -27.26 -4.27
CA MET A 40 -2.91 -26.03 -4.89
C MET A 40 -3.64 -25.76 -6.21
N PHE A 41 -3.72 -26.78 -7.08
CA PHE A 41 -4.38 -26.63 -8.39
C PHE A 41 -5.90 -26.55 -8.28
N ALA A 42 -6.49 -27.24 -7.29
CA ALA A 42 -7.93 -27.13 -7.02
C ALA A 42 -8.31 -25.75 -6.45
N ALA A 43 -7.35 -25.03 -5.85
CA ALA A 43 -7.54 -23.68 -5.33
C ALA A 43 -7.35 -22.58 -6.39
N ASP A 44 -6.74 -22.92 -7.52
CA ASP A 44 -6.56 -22.01 -8.66
C ASP A 44 -7.81 -22.09 -9.55
N MET A 45 -8.71 -21.13 -9.37
CA MET A 45 -10.04 -21.12 -9.93
C MET A 45 -10.38 -19.73 -10.49
N SER A 46 -11.30 -19.70 -11.46
CA SER A 46 -11.84 -18.45 -11.98
C SER A 46 -12.67 -17.73 -10.93
N ASP A 47 -12.64 -16.41 -10.96
CA ASP A 47 -13.53 -15.53 -10.19
C ASP A 47 -14.93 -15.37 -10.84
N SER A 48 -15.13 -15.93 -12.02
CA SER A 48 -16.42 -15.91 -12.73
C SER A 48 -17.48 -16.85 -12.14
N GLY A 49 -17.09 -17.70 -11.21
CA GLY A 49 -17.99 -18.62 -10.52
C GLY A 49 -18.68 -18.00 -9.31
N ASN A 50 -19.78 -18.58 -8.90
CA ASN A 50 -20.72 -18.01 -7.95
C ASN A 50 -20.22 -17.91 -6.49
N ASP A 51 -19.11 -18.51 -6.08
CA ASP A 51 -18.87 -18.74 -4.66
C ASP A 51 -17.72 -17.98 -4.00
N PRO A 52 -16.56 -17.68 -4.60
CA PRO A 52 -15.61 -16.81 -3.91
C PRO A 52 -15.94 -15.32 -4.04
N GLY A 53 -16.95 -14.97 -4.82
CA GLY A 53 -17.28 -13.58 -5.16
C GLY A 53 -16.33 -13.02 -6.22
N ASN A 54 -16.62 -11.81 -6.66
CA ASN A 54 -15.82 -11.13 -7.67
C ASN A 54 -14.92 -10.07 -6.99
N PRO A 55 -13.58 -10.21 -7.05
CA PRO A 55 -12.68 -9.23 -6.46
C PRO A 55 -12.82 -7.81 -7.05
N SER A 56 -13.24 -7.69 -8.31
CA SER A 56 -13.41 -6.39 -8.96
C SER A 56 -14.64 -5.62 -8.47
N SER A 57 -15.69 -6.32 -8.05
CA SER A 57 -16.90 -5.73 -7.43
C SER A 57 -16.85 -5.72 -5.90
N HIS A 58 -15.81 -6.30 -5.30
CA HIS A 58 -15.64 -6.40 -3.85
C HIS A 58 -16.77 -7.16 -3.17
N GLU A 59 -17.25 -8.25 -3.80
CA GLU A 59 -18.36 -9.07 -3.32
C GLU A 59 -17.89 -10.44 -2.81
N GLY A 60 -18.80 -11.16 -2.16
CA GLY A 60 -18.56 -12.51 -1.69
C GLY A 60 -17.48 -12.60 -0.62
N ALA A 61 -16.70 -13.68 -0.66
CA ALA A 61 -15.63 -13.95 0.31
C ALA A 61 -14.51 -12.90 0.27
N ALA A 62 -14.18 -12.36 -0.93
CA ALA A 62 -13.16 -11.33 -1.09
C ALA A 62 -13.60 -10.03 -0.40
N GLY A 63 -14.82 -9.54 -0.66
CA GLY A 63 -15.35 -8.35 -0.02
C GLY A 63 -15.52 -8.52 1.50
N ALA A 64 -15.94 -9.69 1.97
CA ALA A 64 -16.00 -9.99 3.40
C ALA A 64 -14.62 -9.95 4.06
N ALA A 65 -13.59 -10.45 3.39
CA ALA A 65 -12.22 -10.42 3.88
C ALA A 65 -11.65 -8.98 3.91
N GLU A 66 -11.93 -8.17 2.89
CA GLU A 66 -11.56 -6.74 2.86
C GLU A 66 -12.23 -5.97 4.00
N LYS A 67 -13.53 -6.24 4.25
CA LYS A 67 -14.24 -5.66 5.39
C LYS A 67 -13.60 -6.06 6.72
N LEU A 68 -13.29 -7.34 6.90
CA LEU A 68 -12.63 -7.82 8.11
C LEU A 68 -11.26 -7.17 8.30
N ALA A 69 -10.49 -7.00 7.23
CA ALA A 69 -9.22 -6.29 7.27
C ALA A 69 -9.41 -4.82 7.69
N ALA A 70 -10.39 -4.11 7.10
CA ALA A 70 -10.70 -2.74 7.47
C ALA A 70 -11.06 -2.63 8.95
N ASP A 71 -11.97 -3.48 9.45
CA ASP A 71 -12.40 -3.52 10.85
C ASP A 71 -11.20 -3.83 11.79
N THR A 72 -10.34 -4.78 11.41
CA THR A 72 -9.17 -5.19 12.21
C THR A 72 -8.13 -4.09 12.33
N PHE A 73 -7.88 -3.37 11.24
CA PHE A 73 -6.88 -2.31 11.19
C PHE A 73 -7.43 -0.92 11.56
N GLY A 74 -8.73 -0.78 11.81
CA GLY A 74 -9.37 0.49 12.13
C GLY A 74 -9.42 1.46 10.96
N ALA A 75 -9.51 0.94 9.74
CA ALA A 75 -9.59 1.73 8.52
C ALA A 75 -11.04 1.82 8.00
N ASP A 76 -11.39 2.91 7.32
CA ASP A 76 -12.70 3.04 6.67
C ASP A 76 -12.89 2.00 5.56
N ARG A 77 -11.81 1.65 4.87
CA ARG A 77 -11.78 0.65 3.80
C ARG A 77 -10.41 -0.03 3.69
N ALA A 78 -10.42 -1.27 3.25
CA ALA A 78 -9.22 -2.02 2.86
C ALA A 78 -9.45 -2.68 1.49
N TRP A 79 -8.36 -2.86 0.74
CA TRP A 79 -8.36 -3.53 -0.56
C TRP A 79 -7.17 -4.49 -0.64
N PHE A 80 -7.42 -5.70 -1.14
CA PHE A 80 -6.36 -6.66 -1.40
C PHE A 80 -5.78 -6.45 -2.80
N ILE A 81 -4.53 -6.03 -2.86
CA ILE A 81 -3.78 -5.84 -4.11
C ILE A 81 -2.81 -7.01 -4.28
N LEU A 82 -3.05 -7.86 -5.28
CA LEU A 82 -2.37 -9.15 -5.45
C LEU A 82 -0.89 -9.05 -5.84
N HIS A 83 -0.44 -7.90 -6.34
CA HIS A 83 0.93 -7.69 -6.84
C HIS A 83 1.83 -6.92 -5.86
N GLY A 84 1.51 -6.98 -4.56
CA GLY A 84 2.30 -6.41 -3.48
C GLY A 84 2.24 -4.88 -3.39
N THR A 85 2.88 -4.34 -2.34
CA THR A 85 2.89 -2.90 -2.03
C THR A 85 3.43 -2.04 -3.18
N SER A 86 4.31 -2.57 -4.03
CA SER A 86 4.79 -1.82 -5.19
C SER A 86 3.67 -1.43 -6.16
N VAL A 87 2.68 -2.29 -6.35
CA VAL A 87 1.49 -1.97 -7.17
C VAL A 87 0.52 -1.11 -6.37
N SER A 88 0.32 -1.39 -5.07
CA SER A 88 -0.51 -0.57 -4.19
C SER A 88 -0.05 0.89 -4.20
N ASN A 89 1.24 1.15 -4.05
CA ASN A 89 1.81 2.50 -4.12
C ASN A 89 1.53 3.19 -5.46
N ARG A 90 1.68 2.47 -6.58
CA ARG A 90 1.37 3.04 -7.91
C ARG A 90 -0.12 3.33 -8.09
N ILE A 91 -0.99 2.45 -7.60
CA ILE A 91 -2.45 2.68 -7.62
C ILE A 91 -2.79 3.95 -6.83
N CYS A 92 -2.27 4.10 -5.61
CA CYS A 92 -2.47 5.30 -4.80
C CYS A 92 -1.99 6.57 -5.53
N CYS A 93 -0.81 6.51 -6.15
CA CYS A 93 -0.30 7.64 -6.93
C CYS A 93 -1.24 7.97 -8.10
N GLN A 94 -1.61 6.98 -8.91
CA GLN A 94 -2.46 7.18 -10.10
C GLN A 94 -3.89 7.63 -9.75
N ALA A 95 -4.40 7.22 -8.60
CA ALA A 95 -5.72 7.66 -8.12
C ALA A 95 -5.75 9.11 -7.65
N LEU A 96 -4.63 9.63 -7.16
CA LEU A 96 -4.58 10.92 -6.47
C LEU A 96 -3.82 12.01 -7.22
N LEU A 97 -2.85 11.65 -8.08
CA LEU A 97 -1.96 12.59 -8.74
C LEU A 97 -2.31 12.75 -10.22
N SER A 98 -2.21 13.98 -10.67
CA SER A 98 -2.24 14.37 -12.07
C SER A 98 -0.89 15.00 -12.47
N GLU A 99 -0.68 15.19 -13.76
CA GLU A 99 0.49 15.89 -14.28
C GLU A 99 0.61 17.29 -13.66
N ASN A 100 1.84 17.63 -13.24
CA ASN A 100 2.19 18.89 -12.57
C ASN A 100 1.65 19.06 -11.13
N ASP A 101 0.97 18.07 -10.54
CA ASP A 101 0.68 18.11 -9.11
C ASP A 101 1.98 18.10 -8.29
N LEU A 102 2.02 18.90 -7.24
CA LEU A 102 3.15 18.88 -6.29
C LEU A 102 3.01 17.69 -5.34
N VAL A 103 4.08 16.94 -5.20
CA VAL A 103 4.17 15.79 -4.29
C VAL A 103 5.37 15.93 -3.34
N LEU A 104 5.14 15.72 -2.04
CA LEU A 104 6.22 15.57 -1.07
C LEU A 104 6.69 14.12 -1.05
N LEU A 105 7.98 13.90 -1.19
CA LEU A 105 8.58 12.57 -1.18
C LEU A 105 9.64 12.48 -0.09
N ASP A 106 9.46 11.57 0.85
CA ASP A 106 10.57 11.12 1.69
C ASP A 106 11.67 10.56 0.78
N ARG A 107 12.89 11.06 0.94
CA ARG A 107 14.02 10.65 0.08
C ARG A 107 14.36 9.16 0.21
N ASN A 108 13.96 8.52 1.29
CA ASN A 108 14.16 7.09 1.54
C ASN A 108 12.96 6.22 1.09
N ASN A 109 12.27 6.59 0.05
CA ASN A 109 11.15 5.82 -0.46
C ASN A 109 11.57 4.65 -1.36
N HIS A 110 10.70 3.64 -1.43
CA HIS A 110 10.84 2.55 -2.38
C HIS A 110 10.69 3.03 -3.83
N LYS A 111 11.39 2.39 -4.77
CA LYS A 111 11.36 2.74 -6.21
C LYS A 111 9.97 2.81 -6.84
N SER A 112 8.99 2.04 -6.33
CA SER A 112 7.61 2.06 -6.84
C SER A 112 6.93 3.41 -6.67
N VAL A 113 7.32 4.19 -5.66
CA VAL A 113 6.82 5.54 -5.42
C VAL A 113 7.30 6.49 -6.52
N TYR A 114 8.57 6.44 -6.86
CA TYR A 114 9.12 7.25 -7.95
C TYR A 114 8.51 6.86 -9.30
N GLN A 115 8.32 5.56 -9.53
CA GLN A 115 7.65 5.08 -10.73
C GLN A 115 6.20 5.57 -10.81
N GLY A 116 5.44 5.47 -9.72
CA GLY A 116 4.05 5.90 -9.67
C GLY A 116 3.90 7.41 -9.78
N ALA A 117 4.52 8.16 -8.87
CA ALA A 117 4.31 9.59 -8.77
C ALA A 117 4.98 10.38 -9.91
N LEU A 118 6.24 10.06 -10.24
CA LEU A 118 7.02 10.88 -11.17
C LEU A 118 6.90 10.38 -12.61
N LEU A 119 7.15 9.09 -12.85
CA LEU A 119 7.17 8.58 -14.22
C LEU A 119 5.79 8.36 -14.81
N GLN A 120 4.83 7.87 -14.02
CA GLN A 120 3.49 7.57 -14.52
C GLN A 120 2.53 8.76 -14.43
N CYS A 121 2.60 9.54 -13.34
CA CYS A 121 1.69 10.67 -13.14
C CYS A 121 2.28 12.02 -13.55
N GLY A 122 3.59 12.13 -13.78
CA GLY A 122 4.22 13.41 -14.14
C GLY A 122 4.17 14.45 -13.02
N ALA A 123 4.08 14.02 -11.76
CA ALA A 123 4.05 14.92 -10.62
C ALA A 123 5.41 15.57 -10.36
N ILE A 124 5.41 16.77 -9.79
CA ILE A 124 6.60 17.56 -9.47
C ILE A 124 7.02 17.26 -8.03
N PRO A 125 8.19 16.66 -7.79
CA PRO A 125 8.63 16.29 -6.45
C PRO A 125 9.25 17.43 -5.66
N VAL A 126 8.94 17.47 -4.36
CA VAL A 126 9.74 18.15 -3.35
C VAL A 126 10.21 17.10 -2.35
N PHE A 127 11.51 16.98 -2.14
CA PHE A 127 12.06 15.93 -1.31
C PHE A 127 12.18 16.37 0.16
N LEU A 128 11.79 15.44 1.04
CA LEU A 128 12.06 15.51 2.47
C LEU A 128 13.35 14.72 2.74
N ASP A 129 14.34 15.37 3.33
CA ASP A 129 15.63 14.74 3.57
C ASP A 129 15.55 13.75 4.74
N SER A 130 16.32 12.67 4.64
CA SER A 130 16.43 11.66 5.67
C SER A 130 17.66 11.88 6.53
N LEU A 131 17.54 11.62 7.84
CA LEU A 131 18.66 11.60 8.77
C LEU A 131 19.45 10.31 8.63
N ARG A 132 20.75 10.39 8.85
CA ARG A 132 21.65 9.23 8.95
C ARG A 132 22.31 9.19 10.32
N LEU A 133 22.30 8.02 10.92
CA LEU A 133 23.08 7.74 12.13
C LEU A 133 24.58 7.71 11.78
N LYS A 134 25.45 7.79 12.79
CA LYS A 134 26.91 7.64 12.60
C LYS A 134 27.30 6.30 11.95
N SER A 135 26.48 5.26 12.14
CA SER A 135 26.63 3.95 11.49
C SER A 135 26.26 3.94 10.01
N GLY A 136 25.69 5.03 9.47
CA GLY A 136 25.21 5.11 8.09
C GLY A 136 23.74 4.70 7.90
N ILE A 137 23.11 4.12 8.93
CA ILE A 137 21.70 3.71 8.90
C ILE A 137 20.78 4.95 8.80
N ILE A 138 19.75 4.86 7.98
CA ILE A 138 18.74 5.91 7.83
C ILE A 138 17.76 5.83 9.00
N SER A 139 17.54 6.96 9.69
CA SER A 139 16.73 7.04 10.90
C SER A 139 15.46 7.88 10.78
N GLY A 140 14.92 8.02 9.57
CA GLY A 140 13.70 8.77 9.31
C GLY A 140 13.93 10.16 8.70
N ILE A 141 12.87 10.94 8.65
CA ILE A 141 12.87 12.27 8.02
C ILE A 141 13.56 13.28 8.94
N ASP A 142 14.43 14.13 8.36
CA ASP A 142 14.96 15.28 9.05
C ASP A 142 13.82 16.26 9.41
N ARG A 143 13.67 16.54 10.70
CA ARG A 143 12.62 17.44 11.20
C ARG A 143 12.72 18.84 10.61
N HIS A 144 13.90 19.29 10.21
CA HIS A 144 14.10 20.59 9.55
C HIS A 144 13.47 20.62 8.16
N SER A 145 13.46 19.50 7.43
CA SER A 145 12.80 19.41 6.11
C SER A 145 11.27 19.48 6.20
N LEU A 146 10.68 19.26 7.38
CA LEU A 146 9.24 19.41 7.64
C LEU A 146 8.84 20.86 8.00
N ASN A 147 9.68 21.85 7.72
CA ASN A 147 9.38 23.25 8.00
C ASN A 147 8.33 23.79 7.01
N GLU A 148 7.15 24.17 7.53
CA GLU A 148 6.03 24.64 6.70
C GLU A 148 6.39 25.85 5.82
N LYS A 149 7.11 26.84 6.36
CA LYS A 149 7.49 28.05 5.60
C LYS A 149 8.42 27.68 4.44
N HIS A 150 9.37 26.78 4.69
CA HIS A 150 10.28 26.28 3.66
C HIS A 150 9.51 25.54 2.57
N LEU A 151 8.66 24.61 2.94
CA LEU A 151 7.87 23.81 2.00
C LEU A 151 6.91 24.66 1.16
N ARG A 152 6.26 25.68 1.75
CA ARG A 152 5.43 26.63 1.00
C ARG A 152 6.27 27.47 0.01
N LYS A 153 7.50 27.86 0.38
CA LYS A 153 8.41 28.56 -0.52
C LYS A 153 8.81 27.68 -1.71
N GLU A 154 9.15 26.43 -1.47
CA GLU A 154 9.49 25.47 -2.53
C GLU A 154 8.29 25.19 -3.44
N ALA A 155 7.09 24.99 -2.89
CA ALA A 155 5.87 24.86 -3.67
C ALA A 155 5.66 26.06 -4.60
N ALA A 156 5.78 27.28 -4.05
CA ALA A 156 5.60 28.52 -4.81
C ALA A 156 6.68 28.75 -5.87
N ARG A 157 7.87 28.19 -5.68
CA ARG A 157 8.98 28.26 -6.66
C ARG A 157 8.74 27.33 -7.84
N LEU A 158 8.22 26.12 -7.56
CA LEU A 158 8.00 25.10 -8.58
C LEU A 158 6.68 25.26 -9.32
N ALA A 159 5.63 25.69 -8.62
CA ALA A 159 4.29 25.91 -9.13
C ALA A 159 3.73 27.22 -8.54
N PRO A 160 3.92 28.39 -9.20
CA PRO A 160 3.55 29.70 -8.67
C PRO A 160 2.09 29.83 -8.24
N GLU A 161 1.17 29.13 -8.90
CA GLU A 161 -0.25 29.07 -8.58
C GLU A 161 -0.53 28.41 -7.21
N SER A 162 0.40 27.60 -6.71
CA SER A 162 0.29 26.94 -5.40
C SER A 162 0.27 27.94 -4.22
N LYS A 163 0.74 29.18 -4.43
CA LYS A 163 0.68 30.26 -3.42
C LYS A 163 -0.73 30.52 -2.90
N ARG A 164 -1.75 30.29 -3.74
CA ARG A 164 -3.16 30.53 -3.40
C ARG A 164 -3.82 29.30 -2.77
N LYS A 165 -3.18 28.12 -2.84
CA LYS A 165 -3.74 26.89 -2.30
C LYS A 165 -3.52 26.81 -0.79
N LYS A 166 -4.58 26.45 -0.05
CA LYS A 166 -4.49 26.17 1.39
C LYS A 166 -3.50 25.02 1.64
N ARG A 167 -3.60 23.97 0.82
CA ARG A 167 -2.72 22.80 0.80
C ARG A 167 -2.05 22.75 -0.58
N PRO A 168 -0.79 23.18 -0.69
CA PRO A 168 -0.09 23.27 -1.97
C PRO A 168 0.27 21.92 -2.57
N TYR A 169 0.44 20.87 -1.72
CA TYR A 169 0.81 19.54 -2.15
C TYR A 169 -0.42 18.63 -2.21
N ARG A 170 -0.56 17.91 -3.32
CA ARG A 170 -1.65 16.95 -3.48
C ARG A 170 -1.46 15.73 -2.61
N LEU A 171 -0.23 15.22 -2.53
CA LEU A 171 0.12 14.01 -1.80
C LEU A 171 1.48 14.16 -1.12
N ALA A 172 1.63 13.62 0.08
CA ALA A 172 2.90 13.31 0.70
C ALA A 172 3.06 11.79 0.76
N ILE A 173 4.24 11.25 0.41
CA ILE A 173 4.52 9.83 0.47
C ILE A 173 5.71 9.61 1.40
N ILE A 174 5.46 8.91 2.48
CA ILE A 174 6.35 8.73 3.63
C ILE A 174 6.69 7.26 3.77
N GLN A 175 7.97 6.93 3.84
CA GLN A 175 8.43 5.61 4.25
C GLN A 175 8.16 5.46 5.75
N PHE A 176 7.12 4.71 6.10
CA PHE A 176 6.69 4.58 7.49
C PHE A 176 7.62 3.68 8.29
N ALA A 177 7.99 2.54 7.72
CA ALA A 177 8.91 1.61 8.34
C ALA A 177 9.99 1.16 7.37
N THR A 178 11.23 1.03 7.85
CA THR A 178 12.36 0.53 7.08
C THR A 178 12.70 -0.90 7.44
N TYR A 179 13.36 -1.62 6.55
CA TYR A 179 13.88 -2.96 6.85
C TYR A 179 14.98 -2.96 7.93
N ASP A 180 15.56 -1.79 8.23
CA ASP A 180 16.52 -1.59 9.33
C ASP A 180 15.83 -1.48 10.71
N GLY A 181 14.48 -1.52 10.76
CA GLY A 181 13.71 -1.49 11.99
C GLY A 181 13.34 -0.08 12.48
N PHE A 182 13.56 0.97 11.69
CA PHE A 182 13.05 2.30 12.02
C PHE A 182 11.55 2.37 11.73
N ILE A 183 10.78 2.94 12.67
CA ILE A 183 9.35 3.24 12.52
C ILE A 183 9.15 4.74 12.74
N ALA A 184 8.45 5.39 11.81
CA ALA A 184 8.17 6.82 11.88
C ALA A 184 7.04 7.13 12.89
N ASP A 185 7.07 8.31 13.48
CA ASP A 185 5.96 8.83 14.27
C ASP A 185 4.92 9.46 13.34
N ALA A 186 3.86 8.70 13.01
CA ALA A 186 2.82 9.16 12.09
C ALA A 186 2.08 10.38 12.63
N LYS A 187 1.81 10.46 13.92
CA LYS A 187 1.14 11.60 14.56
C LYS A 187 1.93 12.89 14.36
N TYR A 188 3.23 12.83 14.58
CA TYR A 188 4.11 13.97 14.39
C TYR A 188 4.13 14.42 12.92
N ILE A 189 4.24 13.48 11.98
CA ILE A 189 4.25 13.78 10.54
C ILE A 189 2.94 14.41 10.09
N ILE A 190 1.80 13.83 10.47
CA ILE A 190 0.48 14.37 10.13
C ILE A 190 0.32 15.79 10.68
N MET A 191 0.70 16.01 11.94
CA MET A 191 0.66 17.35 12.55
C MET A 191 1.46 18.39 11.75
N LYS A 192 2.62 17.99 11.20
CA LYS A 192 3.47 18.87 10.41
C LYS A 192 2.95 19.12 9.00
N LEU A 193 2.32 18.12 8.40
CA LEU A 193 1.88 18.15 7.01
C LEU A 193 0.38 18.47 6.81
N ARG A 194 -0.43 18.50 7.88
CA ARG A 194 -1.88 18.67 7.79
C ARG A 194 -2.37 19.93 7.05
N ASN A 195 -1.58 21.00 7.10
CA ASN A 195 -1.87 22.25 6.42
C ASN A 195 -1.19 22.36 5.03
N LEU A 196 -0.44 21.34 4.64
CA LEU A 196 0.38 21.34 3.43
C LEU A 196 -0.11 20.34 2.38
N CYS A 197 -0.71 19.23 2.78
CA CYS A 197 -1.07 18.13 1.90
C CYS A 197 -2.56 17.82 1.96
N ASP A 198 -3.15 17.46 0.80
CA ASP A 198 -4.52 16.92 0.77
C ASP A 198 -4.55 15.48 1.27
N TYR A 199 -3.53 14.69 0.93
CA TYR A 199 -3.40 13.29 1.32
C TYR A 199 -1.99 12.97 1.82
N ILE A 200 -1.89 11.95 2.67
CA ILE A 200 -0.62 11.36 3.11
C ILE A 200 -0.70 9.85 2.90
N LEU A 201 0.25 9.30 2.15
CA LEU A 201 0.46 7.87 1.99
C LEU A 201 1.63 7.43 2.87
N PHE A 202 1.38 6.50 3.78
CA PHE A 202 2.41 5.80 4.54
C PHE A 202 2.72 4.46 3.87
N ASP A 203 3.93 4.32 3.34
CA ASP A 203 4.45 3.04 2.86
C ASP A 203 4.90 2.21 4.07
N SER A 204 4.03 1.29 4.48
CA SER A 204 4.22 0.38 5.60
C SER A 204 4.57 -1.04 5.13
N ALA A 205 5.29 -1.17 4.01
CA ALA A 205 5.65 -2.48 3.45
C ALA A 205 6.49 -3.35 4.41
N TRP A 206 7.13 -2.76 5.41
CA TRP A 206 7.93 -3.42 6.44
C TRP A 206 7.31 -3.32 7.85
N ALA A 207 6.04 -2.94 7.94
CA ALA A 207 5.24 -2.85 9.15
C ALA A 207 3.84 -3.43 8.92
N GLY A 208 2.90 -3.14 9.80
CA GLY A 208 1.53 -3.67 9.79
C GLY A 208 1.17 -4.29 11.12
N TYR A 209 2.17 -4.66 11.89
CA TYR A 209 2.05 -5.22 13.24
C TYR A 209 2.12 -4.15 14.34
N GLU A 210 2.59 -2.95 14.03
CA GLU A 210 2.94 -1.92 15.01
C GLU A 210 1.76 -1.51 15.90
N GLN A 211 0.55 -1.42 15.35
CA GLN A 211 -0.64 -1.04 16.11
C GLN A 211 -1.11 -2.10 17.10
N PHE A 212 -0.63 -3.34 16.96
CA PHE A 212 -0.98 -4.46 17.85
C PHE A 212 0.06 -4.71 18.93
N LEU A 213 1.12 -3.91 18.98
CA LEU A 213 2.19 -4.00 19.96
C LEU A 213 2.23 -2.76 20.84
N SER A 214 2.11 -2.91 22.15
CA SER A 214 2.09 -1.79 23.12
C SER A 214 3.30 -0.85 23.00
N LEU A 215 4.44 -1.36 22.51
CA LEU A 215 5.65 -0.55 22.32
C LEU A 215 5.52 0.43 21.14
N THR A 216 4.75 0.11 20.11
CA THR A 216 4.74 0.83 18.83
C THR A 216 3.36 1.31 18.40
N GLU A 217 2.28 0.93 19.09
CA GLU A 217 0.90 1.28 18.72
C GLU A 217 0.68 2.78 18.55
N SER A 218 1.30 3.59 19.43
CA SER A 218 1.20 5.06 19.38
C SER A 218 1.86 5.71 18.16
N LEU A 219 2.69 4.96 17.42
CA LEU A 219 3.37 5.42 16.22
C LEU A 219 2.53 5.17 14.95
N SER A 220 1.57 4.23 15.00
CA SER A 220 0.80 3.82 13.84
C SER A 220 -0.12 4.93 13.32
N PRO A 221 -0.19 5.14 11.99
CA PRO A 221 -1.16 6.06 11.39
C PRO A 221 -2.61 5.58 11.57
N LEU A 222 -2.83 4.26 11.74
CA LEU A 222 -4.16 3.66 11.81
C LEU A 222 -4.82 3.71 13.19
N THR A 223 -4.08 4.09 14.23
CA THR A 223 -4.63 4.30 15.58
C THR A 223 -5.07 5.74 15.85
N LEU A 224 -4.89 6.63 14.86
CA LEU A 224 -5.15 8.06 15.05
C LEU A 224 -6.61 8.40 14.76
N ALA A 225 -7.24 9.11 15.67
CA ALA A 225 -8.54 9.72 15.43
C ALA A 225 -8.37 10.94 14.52
N LEU A 226 -8.79 10.81 13.27
CA LEU A 226 -8.74 11.87 12.27
C LEU A 226 -10.06 12.67 12.27
N THR A 227 -9.96 13.91 11.82
CA THR A 227 -11.08 14.81 11.63
C THR A 227 -11.13 15.31 10.19
N ASP A 228 -12.21 15.91 9.75
CA ASP A 228 -12.34 16.54 8.42
C ASP A 228 -11.29 17.61 8.12
N LYS A 229 -10.56 18.06 9.13
CA LYS A 229 -9.46 19.02 8.99
C LYS A 229 -8.13 18.35 8.68
N ASP A 230 -8.01 17.05 8.86
CA ASP A 230 -6.81 16.31 8.60
C ASP A 230 -6.72 15.89 7.10
N PRO A 231 -5.54 15.59 6.58
CA PRO A 231 -5.41 15.00 5.25
C PRO A 231 -6.05 13.62 5.20
N GLY A 232 -6.52 13.21 4.03
CA GLY A 232 -6.88 11.80 3.80
C GLY A 232 -5.65 10.91 3.98
N LEU A 233 -5.81 9.80 4.70
CA LEU A 233 -4.71 8.85 4.93
C LEU A 233 -4.85 7.62 4.07
N LEU A 234 -3.70 7.17 3.54
CA LEU A 234 -3.54 5.88 2.89
C LEU A 234 -2.38 5.16 3.54
N VAL A 235 -2.54 3.86 3.76
CA VAL A 235 -1.49 2.99 4.30
C VAL A 235 -1.37 1.77 3.42
N THR A 236 -0.15 1.45 2.97
CA THR A 236 0.09 0.26 2.16
C THR A 236 0.92 -0.76 2.92
N HIS A 237 0.42 -1.98 3.05
CA HIS A 237 1.08 -3.09 3.74
C HIS A 237 1.53 -4.19 2.77
N SER A 238 2.55 -4.94 3.16
CA SER A 238 2.94 -6.20 2.53
C SER A 238 2.65 -7.36 3.47
N VAL A 239 1.45 -7.92 3.36
CA VAL A 239 1.04 -9.04 4.22
C VAL A 239 2.04 -10.19 4.19
N HIS A 240 2.58 -10.52 3.01
CA HIS A 240 3.56 -11.61 2.84
C HIS A 240 4.94 -11.35 3.47
N LYS A 241 5.21 -10.13 3.98
CA LYS A 241 6.48 -9.81 4.65
C LYS A 241 6.38 -9.88 6.16
N GLN A 242 5.30 -9.36 6.75
CA GLN A 242 5.23 -9.06 8.17
C GLN A 242 3.99 -9.61 8.89
N LEU A 243 2.98 -10.09 8.16
CA LEU A 243 1.72 -10.59 8.72
C LEU A 243 1.48 -12.05 8.37
#